data_62342845589754de71ce812451402e37
#
_entry.id   62342845589754de71ce812451402e37
#
_cell.length_a   1.000
_cell.length_b   1.000
_cell.length_c   1.000
_cell.angle_alpha   90.00
_cell.angle_beta   90.00
_cell.angle_gamma   90.00
#
_symmetry.space_group_name_H-M   'P 1'
#
loop_
_entity.id
_entity.type
_entity.pdbx_description
1 polymer ?
#
loop_
_entity_poly.entity_id
_entity_poly.type
_entity_poly.pdbx_seq_one_letter_code
_entity_poly.pdbx_strand_id
1 'polypeptide(L)'
;MLKSLETEAREKNVSQNALVKQILMKYAEWDRFAEKMGMIPVPQKILESLGGEMSHQEILKIIDILFTTIKNSVMFMKGGYDLKRTIETLEDYMRSSGMESDHRKEGDVHHFIIQHKMGMQWSIFTELLLRRVFAEFEKEHDLTFQTTESTVVASIPLGSDFDEHDY
;
A
#
# COMPACT_ATOMS: atom_id res chain seq x y z
N MET A 1 24.95 -11.87 13.31
CA MET A 1 23.48 -11.85 13.33
C MET A 1 22.90 -11.24 14.63
N LEU A 2 23.08 -11.83 15.83
CA LEU A 2 22.52 -11.27 17.07
C LEU A 2 22.96 -9.82 17.35
N LYS A 3 24.24 -9.49 17.23
CA LYS A 3 24.75 -8.12 17.40
C LYS A 3 24.12 -7.12 16.42
N SER A 4 23.83 -7.54 15.19
CA SER A 4 23.18 -6.67 14.20
C SER A 4 21.73 -6.36 14.61
N LEU A 5 21.00 -7.37 15.12
CA LEU A 5 19.65 -7.18 15.65
C LEU A 5 19.61 -6.29 16.90
N GLU A 6 20.58 -6.45 17.80
CA GLU A 6 20.70 -5.59 18.99
C GLU A 6 20.96 -4.12 18.59
N THR A 7 21.84 -3.89 17.62
CA THR A 7 22.15 -2.54 17.12
C THR A 7 20.92 -1.92 16.50
N GLU A 8 20.26 -2.63 15.57
CA GLU A 8 19.07 -2.16 14.88
C GLU A 8 17.88 -1.90 15.83
N ALA A 9 17.66 -2.78 16.81
CA ALA A 9 16.63 -2.60 17.82
C ALA A 9 16.87 -1.31 18.64
N ARG A 10 18.14 -1.04 18.98
CA ARG A 10 18.53 0.19 19.68
C ARG A 10 18.33 1.44 18.82
N GLU A 11 18.71 1.39 17.55
CA GLU A 11 18.51 2.50 16.58
C GLU A 11 17.02 2.80 16.39
N LYS A 12 16.17 1.78 16.33
CA LYS A 12 14.71 1.90 16.21
C LYS A 12 13.99 2.15 17.53
N ASN A 13 14.73 2.19 18.65
CA ASN A 13 14.18 2.39 19.99
C ASN A 13 13.08 1.36 20.37
N VAL A 14 13.29 0.10 19.99
CA VAL A 14 12.40 -1.04 20.30
C VAL A 14 13.16 -2.16 20.99
N SER A 15 12.44 -3.09 21.64
CA SER A 15 13.09 -4.29 22.17
C SER A 15 13.52 -5.23 21.04
N GLN A 16 14.56 -6.02 21.27
CA GLN A 16 15.01 -7.04 20.32
C GLN A 16 13.91 -8.03 19.95
N ASN A 17 13.08 -8.44 20.92
CA ASN A 17 11.94 -9.33 20.69
C ASN A 17 10.88 -8.66 19.79
N ALA A 18 10.61 -7.37 19.99
CA ALA A 18 9.70 -6.61 19.14
C ALA A 18 10.22 -6.53 17.71
N LEU A 19 11.52 -6.25 17.51
CA LEU A 19 12.14 -6.24 16.19
C LEU A 19 12.04 -7.61 15.51
N VAL A 20 12.37 -8.69 16.21
CA VAL A 20 12.26 -10.05 15.66
C VAL A 20 10.82 -10.38 15.27
N LYS A 21 9.83 -10.00 16.11
CA LYS A 21 8.41 -10.17 15.77
C LYS A 21 8.04 -9.42 14.49
N GLN A 22 8.46 -8.17 14.34
CA GLN A 22 8.22 -7.37 13.13
C GLN A 22 8.81 -8.02 11.87
N ILE A 23 10.03 -8.53 11.95
CA ILE A 23 10.70 -9.25 10.84
C ILE A 23 9.92 -10.51 10.46
N LEU A 24 9.51 -11.31 11.44
CA LEU A 24 8.76 -12.53 11.19
C LEU A 24 7.37 -12.24 10.62
N MET A 25 6.69 -11.21 11.11
CA MET A 25 5.40 -10.77 10.55
C MET A 25 5.55 -10.32 9.10
N LYS A 26 6.53 -9.44 8.81
CA LYS A 26 6.81 -9.01 7.43
C LYS A 26 7.07 -10.20 6.51
N TYR A 27 7.85 -11.16 6.94
CA TYR A 27 8.10 -12.38 6.16
C TYR A 27 6.81 -13.18 5.91
N ALA A 28 5.99 -13.39 6.95
CA ALA A 28 4.78 -14.20 6.87
C ALA A 28 3.69 -13.53 6.02
N GLU A 29 3.57 -12.22 6.09
CA GLU A 29 2.51 -11.45 5.44
C GLU A 29 2.89 -11.04 4.01
N TRP A 30 4.19 -10.81 3.73
CA TRP A 30 4.62 -10.25 2.45
C TRP A 30 5.81 -10.99 1.80
N ASP A 31 6.98 -11.05 2.44
CA ASP A 31 8.23 -11.43 1.77
C ASP A 31 8.18 -12.83 1.15
N ARG A 32 7.51 -13.80 1.78
CA ARG A 32 7.33 -15.16 1.26
C ARG A 32 6.54 -15.23 -0.04
N PHE A 33 5.78 -14.20 -0.35
CA PHE A 33 4.98 -14.10 -1.58
C PHE A 33 5.65 -13.24 -2.64
N ALA A 34 6.43 -12.23 -2.25
CA ALA A 34 6.99 -11.20 -3.11
C ALA A 34 7.75 -11.78 -4.31
N GLU A 35 8.64 -12.74 -4.08
CA GLU A 35 9.38 -13.43 -5.14
C GLU A 35 8.45 -14.16 -6.12
N LYS A 36 7.45 -14.85 -5.60
CA LYS A 36 6.47 -15.62 -6.39
C LYS A 36 5.57 -14.72 -7.24
N MET A 37 5.36 -13.48 -6.81
CA MET A 37 4.62 -12.45 -7.55
C MET A 37 5.50 -11.69 -8.54
N GLY A 38 6.80 -12.01 -8.64
CA GLY A 38 7.75 -11.32 -9.52
C GLY A 38 8.17 -9.94 -9.00
N MET A 39 8.03 -9.67 -7.70
CA MET A 39 8.49 -8.43 -7.09
C MET A 39 10.01 -8.40 -7.00
N ILE A 40 10.60 -7.28 -7.39
CA ILE A 40 12.04 -7.03 -7.27
C ILE A 40 12.28 -5.75 -6.48
N PRO A 41 13.33 -5.66 -5.66
CA PRO A 41 13.70 -4.43 -4.98
C PRO A 41 14.23 -3.41 -6.01
N VAL A 42 13.65 -2.23 -6.04
CA VAL A 42 14.07 -1.11 -6.90
C VAL A 42 14.42 0.09 -6.04
N PRO A 43 15.59 0.73 -6.22
CA PRO A 43 15.93 1.94 -5.49
C PRO A 43 14.91 3.06 -5.74
N GLN A 44 14.46 3.71 -4.67
CA GLN A 44 13.46 4.80 -4.72
C GLN A 44 13.83 5.89 -5.74
N LYS A 45 15.11 6.28 -5.81
CA LYS A 45 15.62 7.29 -6.76
C LYS A 45 15.33 6.96 -8.23
N ILE A 46 15.32 5.69 -8.58
CA ILE A 46 14.97 5.25 -9.96
C ILE A 46 13.50 5.52 -10.22
N LEU A 47 12.63 5.20 -9.26
CA LEU A 47 11.18 5.43 -9.38
C LEU A 47 10.86 6.93 -9.46
N GLU A 48 11.53 7.77 -8.66
CA GLU A 48 11.40 9.23 -8.70
C GLU A 48 11.78 9.78 -10.08
N SER A 49 12.92 9.33 -10.64
CA SER A 49 13.39 9.78 -11.95
C SER A 49 12.46 9.36 -13.10
N LEU A 50 12.02 8.11 -13.11
CA LEU A 50 11.11 7.60 -14.14
C LEU A 50 9.73 8.25 -14.06
N GLY A 51 9.20 8.42 -12.84
CA GLY A 51 7.88 9.01 -12.63
C GLY A 51 7.82 10.48 -13.05
N GLY A 52 8.91 11.23 -12.91
CA GLY A 52 8.98 12.66 -13.29
C GLY A 52 8.88 12.92 -14.80
N GLU A 53 9.20 11.93 -15.64
CA GLU A 53 9.23 12.06 -17.09
C GLU A 53 8.00 11.44 -17.79
N MET A 54 7.14 10.71 -17.06
CA MET A 54 5.98 10.03 -17.64
C MET A 54 4.84 11.01 -17.96
N SER A 55 4.28 10.87 -19.14
CA SER A 55 3.03 11.52 -19.52
C SER A 55 1.84 10.88 -18.78
N HIS A 56 0.73 11.63 -18.68
CA HIS A 56 -0.51 11.12 -18.08
C HIS A 56 -1.02 9.83 -18.75
N GLN A 57 -0.89 9.71 -20.07
CA GLN A 57 -1.31 8.51 -20.81
C GLN A 57 -0.44 7.28 -20.49
N GLU A 58 0.85 7.48 -20.27
CA GLU A 58 1.76 6.40 -19.86
C GLU A 58 1.46 5.94 -18.43
N ILE A 59 1.16 6.87 -17.54
CA ILE A 59 0.72 6.55 -16.17
C ILE A 59 -0.55 5.69 -16.21
N LEU A 60 -1.56 6.04 -16.98
CA LEU A 60 -2.80 5.27 -17.07
C LEU A 60 -2.56 3.83 -17.60
N LYS A 61 -1.70 3.67 -18.61
CA LYS A 61 -1.33 2.32 -19.10
C LYS A 61 -0.65 1.47 -18.03
N ILE A 62 0.25 2.07 -17.23
CA ILE A 62 0.93 1.39 -16.14
C ILE A 62 -0.08 1.00 -15.05
N ILE A 63 -1.04 1.88 -14.75
CA ILE A 63 -2.09 1.61 -13.77
C ILE A 63 -2.94 0.40 -14.18
N ASP A 64 -3.33 0.27 -15.45
CA ASP A 64 -4.09 -0.89 -15.93
C ASP A 64 -3.32 -2.21 -15.77
N ILE A 65 -2.01 -2.18 -16.04
CA ILE A 65 -1.12 -3.34 -15.82
C ILE A 65 -1.04 -3.67 -14.33
N LEU A 66 -0.80 -2.66 -13.50
CA LEU A 66 -0.69 -2.83 -12.04
C LEU A 66 -2.01 -3.26 -11.41
N PHE A 67 -3.13 -2.75 -11.87
CA PHE A 67 -4.44 -3.17 -11.39
C PHE A 67 -4.64 -4.68 -11.56
N THR A 68 -4.31 -5.21 -12.74
CA THR A 68 -4.37 -6.66 -12.99
C THR A 68 -3.40 -7.43 -12.06
N THR A 69 -2.21 -6.89 -11.85
CA THR A 69 -1.20 -7.48 -10.96
C THR A 69 -1.70 -7.48 -9.51
N ILE A 70 -2.27 -6.37 -9.02
CA ILE A 70 -2.84 -6.26 -7.68
C ILE A 70 -3.96 -7.29 -7.50
N LYS A 71 -4.91 -7.38 -8.43
CA LYS A 71 -6.01 -8.36 -8.39
C LYS A 71 -5.50 -9.80 -8.27
N ASN A 72 -4.52 -10.17 -9.09
CA ASN A 72 -3.90 -11.49 -9.04
C ASN A 72 -3.15 -11.72 -7.71
N SER A 73 -2.46 -10.70 -7.20
CA SER A 73 -1.75 -10.76 -5.92
C SER A 73 -2.71 -10.97 -4.74
N VAL A 74 -3.83 -10.23 -4.71
CA VAL A 74 -4.87 -10.40 -3.68
C VAL A 74 -5.42 -11.83 -3.71
N MET A 75 -5.79 -12.34 -4.88
CA MET A 75 -6.29 -13.71 -5.02
C MET A 75 -5.26 -14.74 -4.56
N PHE A 76 -3.99 -14.54 -4.90
CA PHE A 76 -2.90 -15.47 -4.55
C PHE A 76 -2.58 -15.45 -3.05
N MET A 77 -2.51 -14.25 -2.44
CA MET A 77 -2.12 -14.09 -1.04
C MET A 77 -3.25 -14.38 -0.06
N LYS A 78 -4.47 -13.93 -0.39
CA LYS A 78 -5.63 -13.94 0.52
C LYS A 78 -6.70 -14.99 0.14
N GLY A 79 -6.53 -15.71 -0.98
CA GLY A 79 -7.42 -16.79 -1.41
C GLY A 79 -8.78 -16.33 -1.94
N GLY A 80 -8.97 -15.05 -2.22
CA GLY A 80 -10.19 -14.45 -2.77
C GLY A 80 -9.96 -13.02 -3.18
N TYR A 81 -10.95 -12.40 -3.86
CA TYR A 81 -10.89 -11.01 -4.31
C TYR A 81 -12.17 -10.28 -3.90
N ASP A 82 -12.03 -9.41 -2.92
CA ASP A 82 -13.05 -8.47 -2.42
C ASP A 82 -12.35 -7.22 -1.88
N LEU A 83 -13.14 -6.24 -1.47
CA LEU A 83 -12.63 -4.96 -0.98
C LEU A 83 -11.73 -5.13 0.25
N LYS A 84 -12.14 -5.91 1.25
CA LYS A 84 -11.38 -6.15 2.48
C LYS A 84 -9.99 -6.74 2.18
N ARG A 85 -9.95 -7.85 1.43
CA ARG A 85 -8.69 -8.51 1.04
C ARG A 85 -7.79 -7.61 0.21
N THR A 86 -8.40 -6.75 -0.62
CA THR A 86 -7.66 -5.77 -1.43
C THR A 86 -6.99 -4.72 -0.55
N ILE A 87 -7.73 -4.15 0.41
CA ILE A 87 -7.18 -3.18 1.38
C ILE A 87 -6.04 -3.80 2.18
N GLU A 88 -6.26 -4.97 2.79
CA GLU A 88 -5.22 -5.68 3.54
C GLU A 88 -3.95 -5.91 2.70
N THR A 89 -4.10 -6.30 1.44
CA THR A 89 -2.95 -6.52 0.54
C THR A 89 -2.22 -5.22 0.22
N LEU A 90 -2.94 -4.12 0.02
CA LEU A 90 -2.33 -2.80 -0.19
C LEU A 90 -1.59 -2.31 1.06
N GLU A 91 -2.14 -2.50 2.25
CA GLU A 91 -1.49 -2.17 3.52
C GLU A 91 -0.23 -3.01 3.75
N ASP A 92 -0.27 -4.32 3.48
CA ASP A 92 0.89 -5.20 3.55
C ASP A 92 2.00 -4.74 2.59
N TYR A 93 1.64 -4.33 1.37
CA TYR A 93 2.56 -3.77 0.39
C TYR A 93 3.20 -2.47 0.90
N MET A 94 2.41 -1.51 1.39
CA MET A 94 2.88 -0.23 1.89
C MET A 94 3.84 -0.43 3.07
N ARG A 95 3.46 -1.26 4.04
CA ARG A 95 4.30 -1.62 5.19
C ARG A 95 5.63 -2.25 4.75
N SER A 96 5.59 -3.14 3.75
CA SER A 96 6.80 -3.80 3.24
C SER A 96 7.71 -2.87 2.46
N SER A 97 7.14 -1.86 1.81
CA SER A 97 7.84 -0.86 0.99
C SER A 97 8.38 0.31 1.82
N GLY A 98 8.15 0.33 3.14
CA GLY A 98 8.57 1.43 4.02
C GLY A 98 7.77 2.72 3.83
N MET A 99 6.62 2.65 3.17
CA MET A 99 5.65 3.74 3.16
C MET A 99 4.85 3.73 4.46
N GLU A 100 4.54 4.91 4.96
CA GLU A 100 3.66 5.05 6.12
C GLU A 100 2.21 5.05 5.63
N SER A 101 1.40 4.19 6.20
CA SER A 101 -0.04 4.15 5.95
C SER A 101 -0.81 4.18 7.25
N ASP A 102 -1.96 4.83 7.25
CA ASP A 102 -2.88 4.89 8.37
C ASP A 102 -4.31 4.74 7.83
N HIS A 103 -5.17 4.08 8.59
CA HIS A 103 -6.57 3.89 8.25
C HIS A 103 -7.43 4.43 9.39
N ARG A 104 -8.30 5.37 9.09
CA ARG A 104 -9.20 6.00 10.06
C ARG A 104 -10.64 5.88 9.60
N LYS A 105 -11.54 5.66 10.56
CA LYS A 105 -12.97 5.61 10.33
C LYS A 105 -13.65 6.82 10.96
N GLU A 106 -14.46 7.52 10.18
CA GLU A 106 -15.29 8.61 10.64
C GLU A 106 -16.75 8.40 10.16
N GLY A 107 -17.58 7.87 11.05
CA GLY A 107 -18.92 7.38 10.68
C GLY A 107 -18.84 6.21 9.71
N ASP A 108 -19.49 6.34 8.55
CA ASP A 108 -19.46 5.34 7.48
C ASP A 108 -18.36 5.61 6.44
N VAL A 109 -17.50 6.62 6.67
CA VAL A 109 -16.41 6.98 5.75
C VAL A 109 -15.09 6.48 6.30
N HIS A 110 -14.36 5.75 5.46
CA HIS A 110 -13.02 5.27 5.75
C HIS A 110 -11.99 6.12 5.02
N HIS A 111 -10.99 6.60 5.76
CA HIS A 111 -9.90 7.43 5.26
C HIS A 111 -8.61 6.60 5.23
N PHE A 112 -8.15 6.27 4.03
CA PHE A 112 -6.85 5.63 3.82
C PHE A 112 -5.82 6.70 3.54
N ILE A 113 -4.87 6.86 4.46
CA ILE A 113 -3.84 7.89 4.44
C ILE A 113 -2.52 7.22 4.07
N ILE A 114 -1.90 7.66 2.99
CA ILE A 114 -0.62 7.16 2.51
C ILE A 114 0.38 8.30 2.50
N GLN A 115 1.52 8.10 3.18
CA GLN A 115 2.61 9.07 3.21
C GLN A 115 3.85 8.48 2.53
N HIS A 116 4.50 9.30 1.71
CA HIS A 116 5.71 8.93 0.97
C HIS A 116 6.64 10.15 0.78
N LYS A 117 7.84 9.91 0.25
CA LYS A 117 8.85 10.96 0.00
C LYS A 117 9.24 11.03 -1.48
N MET A 118 8.32 10.67 -2.38
CA MET A 118 8.61 10.49 -3.82
C MET A 118 8.06 11.62 -4.70
N GLY A 119 7.52 12.69 -4.11
CA GLY A 119 7.07 13.90 -4.81
C GLY A 119 5.68 13.78 -5.46
N MET A 120 5.21 14.89 -6.04
CA MET A 120 3.84 15.06 -6.56
C MET A 120 3.47 14.03 -7.64
N GLN A 121 4.37 13.67 -8.54
CA GLN A 121 4.07 12.69 -9.59
C GLN A 121 3.72 11.32 -9.03
N TRP A 122 4.39 10.91 -7.95
CA TRP A 122 4.06 9.68 -7.26
C TRP A 122 2.73 9.77 -6.51
N SER A 123 2.39 10.92 -5.95
CA SER A 123 1.08 11.16 -5.35
C SER A 123 -0.04 11.05 -6.39
N ILE A 124 0.12 11.65 -7.57
CA ILE A 124 -0.83 11.56 -8.68
C ILE A 124 -0.98 10.10 -9.13
N PHE A 125 0.14 9.40 -9.31
CA PHE A 125 0.14 7.98 -9.66
C PHE A 125 -0.62 7.13 -8.62
N THR A 126 -0.34 7.35 -7.32
CA THR A 126 -1.00 6.64 -6.21
C THR A 126 -2.49 6.94 -6.17
N GLU A 127 -2.90 8.20 -6.32
CA GLU A 127 -4.32 8.57 -6.40
C GLU A 127 -5.03 7.85 -7.54
N LEU A 128 -4.48 7.92 -8.76
CA LEU A 128 -5.08 7.28 -9.94
C LEU A 128 -5.16 5.77 -9.80
N LEU A 129 -4.14 5.14 -9.20
CA LEU A 129 -4.14 3.71 -8.92
C LEU A 129 -5.24 3.33 -7.91
N LEU A 130 -5.36 4.07 -6.82
CA LEU A 130 -6.39 3.83 -5.81
C LEU A 130 -7.80 4.07 -6.39
N ARG A 131 -8.00 5.13 -7.18
CA ARG A 131 -9.27 5.34 -7.93
C ARG A 131 -9.62 4.12 -8.78
N ARG A 132 -8.66 3.61 -9.53
CA ARG A 132 -8.85 2.43 -10.39
C ARG A 132 -9.18 1.17 -9.59
N VAL A 133 -8.52 0.98 -8.44
CA VAL A 133 -8.75 -0.19 -7.57
C VAL A 133 -10.12 -0.11 -6.90
N PHE A 134 -10.46 1.02 -6.29
CA PHE A 134 -11.70 1.16 -5.54
C PHE A 134 -12.95 1.26 -6.42
N ALA A 135 -12.82 1.78 -7.65
CA ALA A 135 -13.92 1.80 -8.63
C ALA A 135 -14.43 0.40 -9.04
N GLU A 136 -13.71 -0.67 -8.71
CA GLU A 136 -14.17 -2.06 -8.89
C GLU A 136 -15.25 -2.44 -7.85
N PHE A 137 -15.24 -1.80 -6.69
CA PHE A 137 -16.09 -2.14 -5.54
C PHE A 137 -17.14 -1.07 -5.26
N GLU A 138 -16.80 0.21 -5.44
CA GLU A 138 -17.64 1.35 -5.13
C GLU A 138 -17.85 2.24 -6.35
N LYS A 139 -18.94 3.02 -6.34
CA LYS A 139 -19.19 3.97 -7.42
C LYS A 139 -18.15 5.09 -7.39
N GLU A 140 -17.56 5.39 -8.53
CA GLU A 140 -16.44 6.35 -8.66
C GLU A 140 -16.76 7.75 -8.08
N HIS A 141 -18.02 8.21 -8.15
CA HIS A 141 -18.43 9.51 -7.63
C HIS A 141 -18.51 9.59 -6.11
N ASP A 142 -18.49 8.46 -5.41
CA ASP A 142 -18.50 8.40 -3.95
C ASP A 142 -17.07 8.44 -3.38
N LEU A 143 -16.05 8.35 -4.26
CA LEU A 143 -14.64 8.36 -3.89
C LEU A 143 -14.10 9.79 -3.90
N THR A 144 -13.63 10.28 -2.79
CA THR A 144 -12.95 11.58 -2.70
C THR A 144 -11.49 11.43 -2.35
N PHE A 145 -10.65 12.31 -2.91
CA PHE A 145 -9.22 12.29 -2.69
C PHE A 145 -8.70 13.67 -2.32
N GLN A 146 -7.74 13.68 -1.38
CA GLN A 146 -6.92 14.85 -1.07
C GLN A 146 -5.47 14.47 -1.30
N THR A 147 -4.84 15.13 -2.25
CA THR A 147 -3.50 14.79 -2.72
C THR A 147 -2.56 15.97 -2.56
N THR A 148 -1.45 15.73 -1.90
CA THR A 148 -0.34 16.68 -1.73
C THR A 148 0.95 16.08 -2.30
N GLU A 149 2.06 16.80 -2.21
CA GLU A 149 3.37 16.33 -2.70
C GLU A 149 3.86 15.04 -2.00
N SER A 150 3.40 14.78 -0.77
CA SER A 150 3.89 13.67 0.05
C SER A 150 2.79 12.82 0.68
N THR A 151 1.52 13.16 0.45
CA THR A 151 0.39 12.47 1.10
C THR A 151 -0.77 12.33 0.13
N VAL A 152 -1.37 11.15 0.13
CA VAL A 152 -2.62 10.85 -0.55
C VAL A 152 -3.62 10.35 0.48
N VAL A 153 -4.78 11.00 0.59
CA VAL A 153 -5.90 10.58 1.42
C VAL A 153 -7.02 10.15 0.50
N ALA A 154 -7.39 8.88 0.55
CA ALA A 154 -8.58 8.34 -0.13
C ALA A 154 -9.70 8.21 0.89
N SER A 155 -10.83 8.86 0.66
CA SER A 155 -12.01 8.76 1.51
C SER A 155 -13.10 7.99 0.78
N ILE A 156 -13.56 6.90 1.39
CA ILE A 156 -14.43 5.89 0.79
C ILE A 156 -15.59 5.63 1.74
N PRO A 157 -16.84 5.83 1.32
CA PRO A 157 -18.01 5.42 2.10
C PRO A 157 -18.13 3.89 2.02
N LEU A 158 -17.68 3.20 3.04
CA LEU A 158 -17.85 1.75 3.16
C LEU A 158 -19.06 1.48 4.05
N GLY A 159 -19.96 0.59 3.61
CA GLY A 159 -21.15 0.23 4.38
C GLY A 159 -20.79 -0.40 5.75
N SER A 160 -21.81 -0.53 6.62
CA SER A 160 -21.67 -1.03 7.98
C SER A 160 -21.05 -2.42 8.13
N ASP A 161 -20.98 -3.18 7.03
CA ASP A 161 -20.44 -4.54 7.00
C ASP A 161 -18.90 -4.59 6.94
N PHE A 162 -18.26 -3.41 6.82
CA PHE A 162 -16.80 -3.28 6.90
C PHE A 162 -16.38 -3.00 8.34
N ASP A 163 -16.27 -4.05 9.15
CA ASP A 163 -15.98 -3.93 10.57
C ASP A 163 -14.46 -4.02 10.84
N GLU A 164 -13.93 -3.05 11.61
CA GLU A 164 -12.51 -2.96 12.00
C GLU A 164 -12.05 -4.11 12.91
N HIS A 165 -12.98 -4.89 13.48
CA HIS A 165 -12.67 -5.93 14.45
C HIS A 165 -12.10 -7.21 13.87
N ASP A 166 -11.95 -7.27 12.55
CA ASP A 166 -11.36 -8.42 11.85
C ASP A 166 -9.89 -8.18 11.38
N TYR A 167 -9.22 -7.14 11.92
CA TYR A 167 -7.78 -6.87 11.68
C TYR A 167 -6.87 -7.39 12.77
#